data_e13dd8888b67866f904966fe46f3dd13
#
_entry.id   e13dd8888b67866f904966fe46f3dd13
#
_cell.length_a   1.000
_cell.length_b   1.000
_cell.length_c   1.000
_cell.angle_alpha   90.00
_cell.angle_beta   90.00
_cell.angle_gamma   90.00
#
_symmetry.space_group_name_H-M   'P 1'
#
loop_
_entity.id
_entity.type
_entity.pdbx_description
1 polymer ?
#
loop_
_entity_poly.entity_id
_entity_poly.type
_entity_poly.pdbx_seq_one_letter_code
_entity_poly.pdbx_strand_id
1 'polypeptide(L)'
;MKAAIFYGKEDVRIENVEVPEIKSNEVLIKVAYCGICGSDVTAFKTGNYVSGLIIGHEFSGIVEKVGTNVRKFKKGDKVTANGYIPCGQCKYCLSGKPSLCDNLEMTGITINGALAEYVKLPEHVVYKLPDELSLLHATLVDPLSNVLHAVNLSDFKPGNSVLIQGAGPIGLITLEVLKRSGAGKI
;
A
#
# COMPACT_ATOMS: atom_id res chain seq x y z
N MET A 1 13.45 4.70 15.77
CA MET A 1 12.01 4.48 15.60
C MET A 1 11.66 3.03 15.92
N LYS A 2 10.44 2.77 16.41
CA LYS A 2 9.92 1.40 16.56
C LYS A 2 9.46 0.87 15.21
N ALA A 3 9.74 -0.42 14.94
CA ALA A 3 9.35 -1.09 13.70
C ALA A 3 9.06 -2.58 13.95
N ALA A 4 8.12 -3.15 13.18
CA ALA A 4 7.83 -4.58 13.16
C ALA A 4 8.68 -5.24 12.06
N ILE A 5 9.67 -6.03 12.47
CA ILE A 5 10.63 -6.68 11.57
C ILE A 5 10.27 -8.16 11.47
N PHE A 6 10.17 -8.63 10.23
CA PHE A 6 9.94 -10.01 9.92
C PHE A 6 11.27 -10.78 9.87
N TYR A 7 11.38 -11.89 10.60
CA TYR A 7 12.58 -12.74 10.62
C TYR A 7 12.36 -14.12 10.00
N GLY A 8 11.10 -14.51 9.83
CA GLY A 8 10.76 -15.82 9.26
C GLY A 8 9.39 -16.30 9.71
N LYS A 9 9.15 -17.58 9.51
CA LYS A 9 7.89 -18.22 9.91
C LYS A 9 7.61 -18.01 11.40
N GLU A 10 6.46 -17.44 11.70
CA GLU A 10 5.96 -17.13 13.04
C GLU A 10 6.89 -16.22 13.88
N ASP A 11 7.78 -15.48 13.21
CA ASP A 11 8.75 -14.60 13.87
C ASP A 11 8.68 -13.17 13.31
N VAL A 12 7.93 -12.32 14.01
CA VAL A 12 7.90 -10.85 13.81
C VAL A 12 8.22 -10.19 15.14
N ARG A 13 9.21 -9.30 15.15
CA ARG A 13 9.70 -8.65 16.36
C ARG A 13 9.54 -7.15 16.29
N ILE A 14 9.21 -6.52 17.42
CA ILE A 14 9.20 -5.08 17.54
C ILE A 14 10.57 -4.62 18.03
N GLU A 15 11.28 -3.89 17.18
CA GLU A 15 12.64 -3.43 17.46
C GLU A 15 12.77 -1.92 17.29
N ASN A 16 13.83 -1.35 17.90
CA ASN A 16 14.23 0.01 17.66
C ASN A 16 15.28 0.06 16.57
N VAL A 17 14.98 0.75 15.50
CA VAL A 17 15.87 0.97 14.35
C VAL A 17 16.04 2.46 14.07
N GLU A 18 17.04 2.81 13.28
CA GLU A 18 17.25 4.20 12.87
C GLU A 18 16.10 4.69 11.96
N VAL A 19 15.78 5.97 12.04
CA VAL A 19 14.88 6.62 11.10
C VAL A 19 15.58 6.68 9.74
N PRO A 20 14.93 6.21 8.65
CA PRO A 20 15.60 6.12 7.36
C PRO A 20 15.94 7.51 6.79
N GLU A 21 17.15 7.67 6.30
CA GLU A 21 17.55 8.84 5.52
C GLU A 21 16.89 8.82 4.14
N ILE A 22 16.42 9.98 3.69
CA ILE A 22 15.76 10.14 2.38
C ILE A 22 16.74 10.65 1.32
N LYS A 23 16.57 10.17 0.10
CA LYS A 23 17.23 10.68 -1.11
C LYS A 23 16.53 11.95 -1.60
N SER A 24 17.11 12.60 -2.59
CA SER A 24 16.61 13.86 -3.15
C SER A 24 15.18 13.77 -3.72
N ASN A 25 14.74 12.60 -4.19
CA ASN A 25 13.42 12.36 -4.78
C ASN A 25 12.47 11.57 -3.87
N GLU A 26 12.82 11.40 -2.59
CA GLU A 26 12.03 10.63 -1.63
C GLU A 26 11.32 11.52 -0.62
N VAL A 27 10.26 10.97 -0.05
CA VAL A 27 9.44 11.55 1.00
C VAL A 27 9.55 10.68 2.24
N LEU A 28 9.85 11.26 3.40
CA LEU A 28 9.73 10.61 4.70
C LEU A 28 8.32 10.85 5.23
N ILE A 29 7.63 9.77 5.52
CA ILE A 29 6.23 9.80 5.99
C ILE A 29 6.22 9.29 7.43
N LYS A 30 5.67 10.10 8.35
CA LYS A 30 5.31 9.64 9.69
C LYS A 30 4.03 8.84 9.58
N VAL A 31 4.10 7.54 9.81
CA VAL A 31 2.95 6.64 9.70
C VAL A 31 1.97 6.91 10.82
N ALA A 32 0.70 7.09 10.48
CA ALA A 32 -0.37 7.24 11.45
C ALA A 32 -1.07 5.89 11.70
N TYR A 33 -1.36 5.16 10.62
CA TYR A 33 -2.00 3.84 10.65
C TYR A 33 -1.42 2.96 9.55
N CYS A 34 -1.30 1.67 9.84
CA CYS A 34 -0.94 0.66 8.86
C CYS A 34 -1.83 -0.56 9.07
N GLY A 35 -2.54 -0.99 8.02
CA GLY A 35 -3.30 -2.24 7.97
C GLY A 35 -2.37 -3.44 7.91
N ILE A 36 -2.89 -4.59 8.32
CA ILE A 36 -2.24 -5.90 8.15
C ILE A 36 -2.94 -6.62 7.00
N CYS A 37 -2.24 -6.77 5.89
CA CYS A 37 -2.74 -7.47 4.72
C CYS A 37 -2.80 -8.99 4.95
N GLY A 38 -3.68 -9.66 4.22
CA GLY A 38 -3.70 -11.13 4.18
C GLY A 38 -2.36 -11.74 3.71
N SER A 39 -1.59 -11.02 2.88
CA SER A 39 -0.24 -11.40 2.46
C SER A 39 0.75 -11.40 3.62
N ASP A 40 0.67 -10.42 4.54
CA ASP A 40 1.51 -10.36 5.74
C ASP A 40 1.21 -11.55 6.67
N VAL A 41 -0.08 -11.89 6.84
CA VAL A 41 -0.51 -13.06 7.61
C VAL A 41 0.00 -14.35 6.98
N THR A 42 -0.05 -14.44 5.65
CA THR A 42 0.48 -15.61 4.92
C THR A 42 2.00 -15.70 5.10
N ALA A 43 2.72 -14.58 4.95
CA ALA A 43 4.16 -14.55 5.16
C ALA A 43 4.55 -14.96 6.59
N PHE A 44 3.83 -14.47 7.58
CA PHE A 44 4.02 -14.90 8.98
C PHE A 44 3.88 -16.40 9.15
N LYS A 45 2.87 -17.03 8.53
CA LYS A 45 2.61 -18.47 8.62
C LYS A 45 3.59 -19.34 7.82
N THR A 46 4.10 -18.83 6.71
CA THR A 46 4.88 -19.65 5.76
C THR A 46 6.36 -19.32 5.71
N GLY A 47 6.75 -18.11 6.13
CA GLY A 47 8.15 -17.66 6.07
C GLY A 47 8.59 -17.13 4.70
N ASN A 48 7.68 -16.75 3.80
CA ASN A 48 8.00 -16.46 2.40
C ASN A 48 8.39 -15.01 2.09
N TYR A 49 8.50 -14.13 3.10
CA TYR A 49 9.08 -12.80 2.93
C TYR A 49 10.59 -12.82 3.19
N VAL A 50 11.28 -11.77 2.74
CA VAL A 50 12.71 -11.61 3.03
C VAL A 50 12.91 -11.30 4.51
N SER A 51 13.80 -12.04 5.17
CA SER A 51 14.14 -11.83 6.57
C SER A 51 14.86 -10.50 6.78
N GLY A 52 14.57 -9.83 7.90
CA GLY A 52 15.15 -8.54 8.26
C GLY A 52 14.40 -7.33 7.70
N LEU A 53 13.28 -7.51 7.02
CA LEU A 53 12.46 -6.41 6.49
C LEU A 53 11.40 -5.94 7.49
N ILE A 54 11.19 -4.63 7.51
CA ILE A 54 9.98 -4.04 8.09
C ILE A 54 8.82 -4.34 7.14
N ILE A 55 7.77 -5.00 7.62
CA ILE A 55 6.61 -5.38 6.82
C ILE A 55 5.53 -4.27 6.79
N GLY A 56 4.43 -4.50 6.05
CA GLY A 56 3.26 -3.62 5.95
C GLY A 56 3.30 -2.64 4.78
N HIS A 57 2.18 -2.52 4.08
CA HIS A 57 2.04 -1.71 2.86
C HIS A 57 0.68 -0.99 2.76
N GLU A 58 -0.31 -1.33 3.58
CA GLU A 58 -1.64 -0.71 3.63
C GLU A 58 -1.64 0.45 4.62
N PHE A 59 -1.02 1.59 4.30
CA PHE A 59 -0.78 2.63 5.30
C PHE A 59 -1.26 4.02 4.89
N SER A 60 -1.35 4.87 5.89
CA SER A 60 -1.55 6.31 5.75
C SER A 60 -0.67 7.07 6.75
N GLY A 61 -0.36 8.30 6.44
CA GLY A 61 0.49 9.09 7.31
C GLY A 61 0.54 10.57 6.92
N ILE A 62 1.51 11.25 7.53
CA ILE A 62 1.77 12.67 7.32
C ILE A 62 3.20 12.84 6.86
N VAL A 63 3.42 13.64 5.84
CA VAL A 63 4.76 13.99 5.34
C VAL A 63 5.54 14.69 6.45
N GLU A 64 6.65 14.09 6.86
CA GLU A 64 7.57 14.66 7.87
C GLU A 64 8.71 15.43 7.22
N LYS A 65 9.29 14.89 6.14
CA LYS A 65 10.41 15.50 5.42
C LYS A 65 10.33 15.16 3.94
N VAL A 66 10.80 16.08 3.10
CA VAL A 66 10.87 15.89 1.64
C VAL A 66 12.30 16.07 1.16
N GLY A 67 12.69 15.31 0.14
CA GLY A 67 13.96 15.45 -0.55
C GLY A 67 14.03 16.73 -1.40
N THR A 68 15.21 17.14 -1.76
CA THR A 68 15.46 18.43 -2.45
C THR A 68 14.81 18.55 -3.83
N ASN A 69 14.52 17.40 -4.48
CA ASN A 69 13.91 17.33 -5.82
C ASN A 69 12.39 17.07 -5.77
N VAL A 70 11.81 16.82 -4.59
CA VAL A 70 10.37 16.65 -4.40
C VAL A 70 9.65 17.97 -4.67
N ARG A 71 8.57 17.93 -5.46
CA ARG A 71 7.79 19.11 -5.87
C ARG A 71 6.31 19.02 -5.52
N LYS A 72 5.77 17.82 -5.35
CA LYS A 72 4.33 17.59 -5.16
C LYS A 72 3.90 17.65 -3.70
N PHE A 73 4.84 17.50 -2.77
CA PHE A 73 4.55 17.36 -1.34
C PHE A 73 5.33 18.35 -0.50
N LYS A 74 4.76 18.67 0.67
CA LYS A 74 5.39 19.45 1.73
C LYS A 74 5.10 18.80 3.08
N LYS A 75 5.92 19.12 4.09
CA LYS A 75 5.68 18.72 5.48
C LYS A 75 4.24 19.07 5.91
N GLY A 76 3.57 18.12 6.53
CA GLY A 76 2.19 18.24 7.01
C GLY A 76 1.12 17.70 6.05
N ASP A 77 1.44 17.41 4.79
CA ASP A 77 0.49 16.81 3.86
C ASP A 77 0.07 15.41 4.33
N LYS A 78 -1.25 15.13 4.31
CA LYS A 78 -1.80 13.79 4.52
C LYS A 78 -1.59 12.95 3.28
N VAL A 79 -1.04 11.75 3.42
CA VAL A 79 -0.66 10.91 2.29
C VAL A 79 -0.91 9.42 2.54
N THR A 80 -1.04 8.70 1.46
CA THR A 80 -0.86 7.24 1.32
C THR A 80 0.07 6.97 0.15
N ALA A 81 0.37 5.71 -0.16
CA ALA A 81 1.18 5.39 -1.32
C ALA A 81 0.73 4.09 -2.00
N ASN A 82 1.12 3.92 -3.26
CA ASN A 82 1.10 2.63 -3.92
C ASN A 82 2.24 1.77 -3.34
N GLY A 83 1.92 0.57 -2.89
CA GLY A 83 2.92 -0.38 -2.41
C GLY A 83 3.89 -0.86 -3.50
N TYR A 84 3.52 -0.73 -4.78
CA TYR A 84 4.35 -1.11 -5.93
C TYR A 84 5.17 0.08 -6.42
N ILE A 85 6.49 -0.09 -6.52
CA ILE A 85 7.44 0.94 -6.94
C ILE A 85 8.11 0.48 -8.26
N PRO A 86 7.54 0.85 -9.42
CA PRO A 86 8.12 0.51 -10.71
C PRO A 86 9.36 1.34 -11.00
N CYS A 87 10.33 0.78 -11.72
CA CYS A 87 11.60 1.45 -12.04
C CYS A 87 11.48 2.62 -13.03
N GLY A 88 10.35 2.74 -13.73
CA GLY A 88 10.07 3.82 -14.70
C GLY A 88 10.81 3.74 -16.04
N GLN A 89 11.77 2.83 -16.23
CA GLN A 89 12.66 2.82 -17.41
C GLN A 89 12.72 1.49 -18.17
N CYS A 90 12.19 0.39 -17.65
CA CYS A 90 12.15 -0.88 -18.37
C CYS A 90 11.06 -0.87 -19.46
N LYS A 91 11.12 -1.85 -20.37
CA LYS A 91 10.17 -1.98 -21.49
C LYS A 91 8.69 -1.98 -21.03
N TYR A 92 8.39 -2.57 -19.88
CA TYR A 92 7.03 -2.61 -19.35
C TYR A 92 6.59 -1.25 -18.81
N CYS A 93 7.44 -0.57 -18.04
CA CYS A 93 7.13 0.78 -17.57
C CYS A 93 6.89 1.74 -18.71
N LEU A 94 7.77 1.73 -19.74
CA LEU A 94 7.66 2.59 -20.91
C LEU A 94 6.45 2.27 -21.80
N SER A 95 5.94 1.04 -21.76
CA SER A 95 4.71 0.63 -22.49
C SER A 95 3.42 0.80 -21.66
N GLY A 96 3.46 1.48 -20.50
CA GLY A 96 2.28 1.72 -19.66
C GLY A 96 1.82 0.51 -18.86
N LYS A 97 2.70 -0.46 -18.64
CA LYS A 97 2.43 -1.68 -17.85
C LYS A 97 3.35 -1.77 -16.62
N PRO A 98 3.33 -0.77 -15.72
CA PRO A 98 4.28 -0.69 -14.59
C PRO A 98 4.16 -1.85 -13.60
N SER A 99 3.01 -2.50 -13.49
CA SER A 99 2.81 -3.71 -12.66
C SER A 99 3.61 -4.92 -13.14
N LEU A 100 4.10 -4.91 -14.39
CA LEU A 100 4.96 -5.95 -14.96
C LEU A 100 6.44 -5.52 -14.98
N CYS A 101 6.82 -4.53 -14.19
CA CYS A 101 8.18 -3.99 -14.15
C CYS A 101 9.21 -5.09 -13.85
N ASP A 102 10.29 -5.14 -14.66
CA ASP A 102 11.38 -6.11 -14.48
C ASP A 102 12.12 -5.92 -13.14
N ASN A 103 12.13 -4.69 -12.59
CA ASN A 103 12.76 -4.32 -11.32
C ASN A 103 11.72 -3.73 -10.36
N LEU A 104 10.62 -4.44 -10.16
CA LEU A 104 9.57 -4.01 -9.27
C LEU A 104 10.00 -4.15 -7.80
N GLU A 105 10.02 -3.04 -7.07
CA GLU A 105 10.12 -3.06 -5.62
C GLU A 105 8.72 -3.00 -5.00
N MET A 106 8.56 -3.68 -3.85
CA MET A 106 7.28 -3.74 -3.14
C MET A 106 7.50 -3.37 -1.66
N THR A 107 6.85 -2.29 -1.24
CA THR A 107 6.88 -1.79 0.14
C THR A 107 6.41 -2.88 1.12
N GLY A 108 7.21 -3.18 2.14
CA GLY A 108 6.90 -4.20 3.14
C GLY A 108 7.01 -5.65 2.67
N ILE A 109 7.49 -5.89 1.44
CA ILE A 109 7.63 -7.23 0.85
C ILE A 109 9.05 -7.46 0.32
N THR A 110 9.59 -6.54 -0.47
CA THR A 110 10.97 -6.60 -1.00
C THR A 110 11.85 -5.48 -0.47
N ILE A 111 11.25 -4.39 0.01
CA ILE A 111 11.90 -3.28 0.70
C ILE A 111 11.15 -2.98 2.00
N ASN A 112 11.76 -2.21 2.90
CA ASN A 112 11.16 -1.83 4.18
C ASN A 112 9.80 -1.15 4.00
N GLY A 113 8.83 -1.59 4.82
CA GLY A 113 7.43 -1.16 4.81
C GLY A 113 7.06 -0.20 5.92
N ALA A 114 5.77 -0.13 6.19
CA ALA A 114 5.12 0.89 6.99
C ALA A 114 4.58 0.40 8.35
N LEU A 115 4.80 -0.84 8.77
CA LEU A 115 4.59 -1.25 10.17
C LEU A 115 5.75 -0.73 11.04
N ALA A 116 5.95 0.60 10.99
CA ALA A 116 6.96 1.37 11.70
C ALA A 116 6.45 2.79 11.95
N GLU A 117 7.17 3.57 12.77
CA GLU A 117 6.81 4.98 12.99
C GLU A 117 7.05 5.85 11.73
N TYR A 118 8.00 5.47 10.88
CA TYR A 118 8.31 6.17 9.64
C TYR A 118 8.57 5.19 8.50
N VAL A 119 8.18 5.60 7.30
CA VAL A 119 8.51 4.95 6.02
C VAL A 119 9.00 6.00 5.03
N LYS A 120 9.96 5.64 4.17
CA LYS A 120 10.42 6.49 3.08
C LYS A 120 10.03 5.90 1.74
N LEU A 121 9.55 6.73 0.83
CA LEU A 121 9.13 6.30 -0.50
C LEU A 121 9.48 7.37 -1.56
N PRO A 122 9.70 6.94 -2.82
CA PRO A 122 9.84 7.88 -3.92
C PRO A 122 8.57 8.70 -4.14
N GLU A 123 8.71 9.98 -4.49
CA GLU A 123 7.60 10.91 -4.71
C GLU A 123 6.53 10.35 -5.66
N HIS A 124 6.93 9.64 -6.71
CA HIS A 124 6.03 9.20 -7.79
C HIS A 124 5.00 8.14 -7.37
N VAL A 125 5.21 7.44 -6.26
CA VAL A 125 4.26 6.46 -5.71
C VAL A 125 3.45 6.98 -4.52
N VAL A 126 3.70 8.21 -4.07
CA VAL A 126 2.97 8.84 -2.97
C VAL A 126 1.77 9.61 -3.53
N TYR A 127 0.65 9.57 -2.81
CA TYR A 127 -0.61 10.25 -3.17
C TYR A 127 -1.10 11.11 -2.02
N LYS A 128 -1.47 12.35 -2.35
CA LYS A 128 -2.08 13.26 -1.38
C LYS A 128 -3.53 12.84 -1.13
N LEU A 129 -3.90 12.81 0.13
CA LEU A 129 -5.26 12.51 0.56
C LEU A 129 -6.10 13.79 0.65
N PRO A 130 -7.41 13.72 0.38
CA PRO A 130 -8.35 14.80 0.71
C PRO A 130 -8.32 15.13 2.21
N ASP A 131 -8.49 16.40 2.55
CA ASP A 131 -8.40 16.84 3.95
C ASP A 131 -9.49 16.22 4.83
N GLU A 132 -10.66 15.93 4.26
CA GLU A 132 -11.81 15.31 4.93
C GLU A 132 -11.61 13.83 5.21
N LEU A 133 -10.73 13.16 4.48
CA LEU A 133 -10.49 11.74 4.68
C LEU A 133 -9.65 11.50 5.93
N SER A 134 -10.19 10.69 6.84
CA SER A 134 -9.44 10.31 8.03
C SER A 134 -8.26 9.40 7.66
N LEU A 135 -7.14 9.55 8.35
CA LEU A 135 -5.97 8.70 8.14
C LEU A 135 -6.28 7.22 8.43
N LEU A 136 -7.18 6.92 9.37
CA LEU A 136 -7.61 5.54 9.61
C LEU A 136 -8.30 4.93 8.39
N HIS A 137 -9.25 5.64 7.79
CA HIS A 137 -9.95 5.13 6.59
C HIS A 137 -9.04 5.09 5.36
N ALA A 138 -8.04 5.95 5.30
CA ALA A 138 -7.10 5.99 4.18
C ALA A 138 -6.21 4.74 4.08
N THR A 139 -6.09 3.92 5.12
CA THR A 139 -5.43 2.60 5.03
C THR A 139 -6.14 1.65 4.08
N LEU A 140 -7.44 1.87 3.84
CA LEU A 140 -8.24 1.06 2.91
C LEU A 140 -8.01 1.42 1.43
N VAL A 141 -7.23 2.47 1.13
CA VAL A 141 -6.97 2.88 -0.27
C VAL A 141 -6.28 1.75 -1.05
N ASP A 142 -5.33 1.06 -0.44
CA ASP A 142 -4.64 -0.07 -1.09
C ASP A 142 -5.61 -1.22 -1.42
N PRO A 143 -6.28 -1.86 -0.45
CA PRO A 143 -7.21 -2.96 -0.76
C PRO A 143 -8.40 -2.51 -1.62
N LEU A 144 -8.87 -1.26 -1.50
CA LEU A 144 -9.91 -0.71 -2.37
C LEU A 144 -9.44 -0.59 -3.82
N SER A 145 -8.19 -0.20 -4.05
CA SER A 145 -7.63 -0.11 -5.41
C SER A 145 -7.61 -1.47 -6.11
N ASN A 146 -7.27 -2.54 -5.38
CA ASN A 146 -7.31 -3.91 -5.88
C ASN A 146 -8.72 -4.35 -6.25
N VAL A 147 -9.72 -4.04 -5.42
CA VAL A 147 -11.12 -4.34 -5.70
C VAL A 147 -11.63 -3.56 -6.91
N LEU A 148 -11.35 -2.26 -7.00
CA LEU A 148 -11.75 -1.43 -8.15
C LEU A 148 -11.13 -1.96 -9.44
N HIS A 149 -9.86 -2.36 -9.40
CA HIS A 149 -9.20 -2.97 -10.54
C HIS A 149 -9.89 -4.28 -10.97
N ALA A 150 -10.21 -5.17 -10.04
CA ALA A 150 -10.91 -6.43 -10.32
C ALA A 150 -12.31 -6.19 -10.92
N VAL A 151 -13.07 -5.24 -10.37
CA VAL A 151 -14.40 -4.88 -10.89
C VAL A 151 -14.29 -4.30 -12.30
N ASN A 152 -13.30 -3.43 -12.55
CA ASN A 152 -13.06 -2.84 -13.88
C ASN A 152 -12.62 -3.87 -14.94
N LEU A 153 -11.98 -4.95 -14.53
CA LEU A 153 -11.59 -6.06 -15.42
C LEU A 153 -12.75 -7.05 -15.67
N SER A 154 -13.78 -7.01 -14.84
CA SER A 154 -14.95 -7.87 -14.99
C SER A 154 -15.94 -7.29 -16.02
N ASP A 155 -16.83 -8.14 -16.54
CA ASP A 155 -17.94 -7.71 -17.40
C ASP A 155 -19.13 -7.12 -16.61
N PHE A 156 -18.92 -6.71 -15.34
CA PHE A 156 -19.96 -6.18 -14.48
C PHE A 156 -20.60 -4.92 -15.08
N LYS A 157 -21.94 -4.90 -15.04
CA LYS A 157 -22.75 -3.73 -15.42
C LYS A 157 -23.81 -3.47 -14.34
N PRO A 158 -24.23 -2.20 -14.15
CA PRO A 158 -25.37 -1.89 -13.27
C PRO A 158 -26.59 -2.77 -13.57
N GLY A 159 -27.25 -3.26 -12.53
CA GLY A 159 -28.38 -4.19 -12.64
C GLY A 159 -27.99 -5.67 -12.65
N ASN A 160 -26.73 -6.03 -12.85
CA ASN A 160 -26.32 -7.43 -12.80
C ASN A 160 -26.48 -8.03 -11.39
N SER A 161 -26.77 -9.32 -11.35
CA SER A 161 -26.65 -10.12 -10.12
C SER A 161 -25.19 -10.58 -9.96
N VAL A 162 -24.66 -10.48 -8.75
CA VAL A 162 -23.27 -10.82 -8.42
C VAL A 162 -23.22 -11.75 -7.23
N LEU A 163 -22.35 -12.76 -7.29
CA LEU A 163 -22.01 -13.62 -6.16
C LEU A 163 -20.61 -13.26 -5.65
N ILE A 164 -20.50 -12.95 -4.36
CA ILE A 164 -19.22 -12.75 -3.67
C ILE A 164 -18.96 -13.96 -2.79
N GLN A 165 -17.89 -14.69 -3.06
CA GLN A 165 -17.48 -15.81 -2.24
C GLN A 165 -16.43 -15.40 -1.23
N GLY A 166 -16.81 -15.30 0.05
CA GLY A 166 -15.98 -14.91 1.17
C GLY A 166 -16.30 -13.51 1.70
N ALA A 167 -16.41 -13.41 3.04
CA ALA A 167 -16.72 -12.18 3.77
C ALA A 167 -15.49 -11.62 4.50
N GLY A 168 -14.29 -11.81 3.96
CA GLY A 168 -13.06 -11.16 4.41
C GLY A 168 -12.99 -9.69 3.96
N PRO A 169 -11.90 -8.97 4.31
CA PRO A 169 -11.77 -7.54 3.97
C PRO A 169 -12.02 -7.24 2.48
N ILE A 170 -11.44 -8.01 1.58
CA ILE A 170 -11.64 -7.85 0.13
C ILE A 170 -13.11 -8.08 -0.26
N GLY A 171 -13.75 -9.13 0.28
CA GLY A 171 -15.18 -9.40 -0.02
C GLY A 171 -16.10 -8.30 0.46
N LEU A 172 -15.85 -7.75 1.65
CA LEU A 172 -16.63 -6.63 2.22
C LEU A 172 -16.44 -5.34 1.42
N ILE A 173 -15.21 -5.02 1.00
CA ILE A 173 -14.94 -3.86 0.14
C ILE A 173 -15.59 -4.08 -1.23
N THR A 174 -15.53 -5.30 -1.79
CA THR A 174 -16.19 -5.65 -3.06
C THR A 174 -17.70 -5.44 -2.98
N LEU A 175 -18.33 -5.86 -1.87
CA LEU A 175 -19.76 -5.64 -1.62
C LEU A 175 -20.11 -4.13 -1.68
N GLU A 176 -19.35 -3.30 -0.99
CA GLU A 176 -19.60 -1.84 -0.99
C GLU A 176 -19.38 -1.22 -2.38
N VAL A 177 -18.31 -1.61 -3.08
CA VAL A 177 -18.04 -1.12 -4.44
C VAL A 177 -19.18 -1.50 -5.38
N LEU A 178 -19.58 -2.77 -5.43
CA LEU A 178 -20.63 -3.25 -6.32
C LEU A 178 -22.00 -2.64 -6.01
N LYS A 179 -22.33 -2.50 -4.71
CA LYS A 179 -23.56 -1.83 -4.28
C LYS A 179 -23.61 -0.39 -4.78
N ARG A 180 -22.51 0.38 -4.62
CA ARG A 180 -22.40 1.75 -5.11
C ARG A 180 -22.34 1.85 -6.63
N SER A 181 -21.88 0.81 -7.30
CA SER A 181 -21.84 0.70 -8.77
C SER A 181 -23.17 0.22 -9.38
N GLY A 182 -24.22 0.04 -8.56
CA GLY A 182 -25.56 -0.27 -9.04
C GLY A 182 -25.83 -1.75 -9.31
N ALA A 183 -25.19 -2.67 -8.60
CA ALA A 183 -25.52 -4.09 -8.66
C ALA A 183 -27.00 -4.31 -8.29
N GLY A 184 -27.70 -5.19 -9.05
CA GLY A 184 -29.11 -5.50 -8.82
C GLY A 184 -29.32 -6.40 -7.62
N LYS A 185 -28.53 -7.47 -7.50
CA LYS A 185 -28.53 -8.41 -6.39
C LYS A 185 -27.10 -8.84 -6.07
N ILE A 186 -26.74 -8.86 -4.79
CA ILE A 186 -25.45 -9.34 -4.32
C ILE A 186 -25.65 -10.44 -3.28
#